data_ad097f954bc27b61743f69d49d7e1d10
#
_entry.id   ad097f954bc27b61743f69d49d7e1d10
#
_cell.length_a   1.000
_cell.length_b   1.000
_cell.length_c   1.000
_cell.angle_alpha   90.00
_cell.angle_beta   90.00
_cell.angle_gamma   90.00
#
_symmetry.space_group_name_H-M   'P 1'
#
loop_
_entity.id
_entity.type
_entity.pdbx_description
1 polymer ?
#
loop_
_entity_poly.entity_id
_entity_poly.type
_entity_poly.pdbx_seq_one_letter_code
_entity_poly.pdbx_strand_id
1 'polypeptide(L)'
;KPDYVVIGEASLCNLKIGQRGRAEIVVETFGVPAHSANPEKGVNAVYSMCKVVEAIRSLKPVEHPVLGKGILELTDIKSTPYPGASVVPSYCRATYDRRLLVGETKESVLAPIQALLDDLMAKDPAIKAKVSFAVGEEKCYTGNTIQGERFFPGWLFDENDAFVQDILTELHAIGQTPEVTQYSFCTNGSHYAGEAGIKTVG
;
A
#
# COMPACT_ATOMS: atom_id res chain seq x y z
N LYS A 1 0.34 25.92 -9.24
CA LYS A 1 0.96 24.60 -9.52
C LYS A 1 2.40 24.89 -9.96
N PRO A 2 3.44 24.29 -9.32
CA PRO A 2 4.82 24.46 -9.78
C PRO A 2 5.03 23.74 -11.11
N ASP A 3 6.03 24.17 -11.87
CA ASP A 3 6.42 23.52 -13.12
C ASP A 3 7.31 22.29 -12.85
N TYR A 4 8.15 22.38 -11.82
CA TYR A 4 9.08 21.34 -11.40
C TYR A 4 9.10 21.18 -9.88
N VAL A 5 9.45 19.98 -9.42
CA VAL A 5 9.66 19.68 -8.00
C VAL A 5 10.96 18.91 -7.82
N VAL A 6 11.73 19.29 -6.82
CA VAL A 6 12.90 18.54 -6.34
C VAL A 6 12.60 18.02 -4.94
N ILE A 7 12.80 16.74 -4.72
CA ILE A 7 12.56 16.07 -3.43
C ILE A 7 13.89 15.86 -2.71
N GLY A 8 14.04 16.46 -1.53
CA GLY A 8 15.23 16.32 -0.70
C GLY A 8 15.18 15.08 0.19
N GLU A 9 15.27 13.89 -0.40
CA GLU A 9 15.35 12.62 0.32
C GLU A 9 16.70 11.95 0.10
N ALA A 10 17.05 10.97 0.95
CA ALA A 10 18.32 10.26 0.87
C ALA A 10 18.47 9.52 -0.47
N SER A 11 19.32 10.05 -1.36
CA SER A 11 19.55 9.53 -2.71
C SER A 11 20.97 9.00 -2.94
N LEU A 12 21.87 9.15 -1.96
CA LEU A 12 23.32 8.91 -2.09
C LEU A 12 23.94 9.79 -3.20
N CYS A 13 23.46 11.01 -3.33
CA CYS A 13 23.85 11.96 -4.39
C CYS A 13 23.57 11.45 -5.82
N ASN A 14 22.64 10.51 -5.99
CA ASN A 14 22.16 10.05 -7.28
C ASN A 14 20.87 10.78 -7.67
N LEU A 15 20.60 10.91 -8.97
CA LEU A 15 19.39 11.51 -9.48
C LEU A 15 18.25 10.49 -9.49
N LYS A 16 17.21 10.74 -8.73
CA LYS A 16 16.03 9.87 -8.65
C LYS A 16 14.94 10.37 -9.59
N ILE A 17 14.56 9.56 -10.58
CA ILE A 17 13.54 9.87 -11.58
C ILE A 17 12.24 9.08 -11.38
N GLY A 18 12.12 8.35 -10.28
CA GLY A 18 10.95 7.52 -10.01
C GLY A 18 10.96 6.93 -8.61
N GLN A 19 9.84 6.34 -8.25
CA GLN A 19 9.68 5.56 -7.01
C GLN A 19 8.55 4.56 -7.10
N ARG A 20 8.61 3.52 -6.25
CA ARG A 20 7.43 2.71 -5.94
C ARG A 20 6.49 3.52 -5.06
N GLY A 21 5.19 3.41 -5.36
CA GLY A 21 4.17 3.95 -4.48
C GLY A 21 3.95 3.10 -3.23
N ARG A 22 3.00 3.50 -2.40
CA ARG A 22 2.60 2.78 -1.19
C ARG A 22 1.09 2.81 -1.02
N ALA A 23 0.52 1.68 -0.63
CA ALA A 23 -0.83 1.64 -0.11
C ALA A 23 -0.85 0.82 1.19
N GLU A 24 -1.81 1.12 2.05
CA GLU A 24 -2.11 0.34 3.23
C GLU A 24 -3.48 -0.30 3.05
N ILE A 25 -3.50 -1.64 2.94
CA ILE A 25 -4.71 -2.40 2.68
C ILE A 25 -5.16 -3.04 3.99
N VAL A 26 -6.45 -2.94 4.27
CA VAL A 26 -7.11 -3.54 5.42
C VAL A 26 -7.99 -4.67 4.95
N VAL A 27 -7.82 -5.82 5.57
CA VAL A 27 -8.70 -6.97 5.41
C VAL A 27 -9.36 -7.25 6.76
N GLU A 28 -10.67 -7.40 6.74
CA GLU A 28 -11.48 -7.62 7.92
C GLU A 28 -12.26 -8.93 7.77
N THR A 29 -12.36 -9.69 8.85
CA THR A 29 -13.23 -10.86 8.93
C THR A 29 -14.18 -10.73 10.10
N PHE A 30 -15.40 -11.17 9.87
CA PHE A 30 -16.50 -11.06 10.83
C PHE A 30 -16.97 -12.46 11.23
N GLY A 31 -17.18 -12.66 12.51
CA GLY A 31 -17.63 -13.90 13.08
C GLY A 31 -18.85 -13.70 14.00
N VAL A 32 -19.16 -14.74 14.74
CA VAL A 32 -20.24 -14.74 15.76
C VAL A 32 -19.61 -15.10 17.10
N PRO A 33 -19.72 -14.24 18.14
CA PRO A 33 -19.12 -14.52 19.42
C PRO A 33 -19.87 -15.67 20.13
N ALA A 34 -19.10 -16.46 20.87
CA ALA A 34 -19.64 -17.52 21.74
C ALA A 34 -18.68 -17.71 22.92
N HIS A 35 -19.16 -18.39 23.96
CA HIS A 35 -18.28 -18.82 25.06
C HIS A 35 -17.32 -19.89 24.51
N SER A 36 -16.02 -19.81 24.84
CA SER A 36 -15.00 -20.74 24.32
C SER A 36 -15.22 -22.23 24.72
N ALA A 37 -16.04 -22.49 25.72
CA ALA A 37 -16.47 -23.85 26.10
C ALA A 37 -17.55 -24.44 25.16
N ASN A 38 -18.18 -23.61 24.31
CA ASN A 38 -19.20 -24.02 23.32
C ASN A 38 -18.90 -23.33 21.97
N PRO A 39 -17.75 -23.60 21.36
CA PRO A 39 -17.30 -22.87 20.17
C PRO A 39 -18.19 -23.11 18.94
N GLU A 40 -18.92 -24.24 18.92
CA GLU A 40 -19.85 -24.61 17.87
C GLU A 40 -21.06 -23.66 17.74
N LYS A 41 -21.31 -22.84 18.78
CA LYS A 41 -22.37 -21.81 18.78
C LYS A 41 -21.94 -20.51 18.16
N GLY A 42 -20.65 -20.39 17.81
CA GLY A 42 -20.06 -19.18 17.24
C GLY A 42 -19.40 -19.42 15.90
N VAL A 43 -18.86 -18.34 15.32
CA VAL A 43 -17.97 -18.37 14.16
C VAL A 43 -16.72 -17.59 14.52
N ASN A 44 -15.58 -18.26 14.48
CA ASN A 44 -14.31 -17.65 14.88
C ASN A 44 -13.73 -16.81 13.74
N ALA A 45 -13.74 -15.48 13.91
CA ALA A 45 -13.19 -14.55 12.93
C ALA A 45 -11.68 -14.73 12.69
N VAL A 46 -10.92 -15.21 13.69
CA VAL A 46 -9.48 -15.47 13.53
C VAL A 46 -9.26 -16.68 12.63
N TYR A 47 -10.04 -17.73 12.73
CA TYR A 47 -9.94 -18.88 11.83
C TYR A 47 -10.30 -18.50 10.39
N SER A 48 -11.31 -17.64 10.22
CA SER A 48 -11.63 -17.06 8.90
C SER A 48 -10.46 -16.24 8.37
N MET A 49 -9.84 -15.40 9.20
CA MET A 49 -8.68 -14.59 8.82
C MET A 49 -7.48 -15.47 8.44
N CYS A 50 -7.21 -16.57 9.12
CA CYS A 50 -6.12 -17.48 8.75
C CYS A 50 -6.29 -18.02 7.33
N LYS A 51 -7.52 -18.41 6.93
CA LYS A 51 -7.82 -18.86 5.56
C LYS A 51 -7.63 -17.72 4.55
N VAL A 52 -8.08 -16.53 4.88
CA VAL A 52 -7.95 -15.34 4.02
C VAL A 52 -6.48 -14.95 3.85
N VAL A 53 -5.69 -14.92 4.91
CA VAL A 53 -4.25 -14.59 4.85
C VAL A 53 -3.51 -15.60 3.99
N GLU A 54 -3.76 -16.90 4.15
CA GLU A 54 -3.11 -17.94 3.34
C GLU A 54 -3.48 -17.82 1.86
N ALA A 55 -4.73 -17.47 1.58
CA ALA A 55 -5.16 -17.24 0.20
C ALA A 55 -4.50 -15.98 -0.40
N ILE A 56 -4.47 -14.85 0.31
CA ILE A 56 -3.81 -13.61 -0.14
C ILE A 56 -2.31 -13.86 -0.38
N ARG A 57 -1.66 -14.67 0.45
CA ARG A 57 -0.25 -15.03 0.31
C ARG A 57 0.06 -15.73 -1.02
N SER A 58 -0.92 -16.35 -1.66
CA SER A 58 -0.76 -16.96 -2.99
C SER A 58 -0.73 -15.95 -4.13
N LEU A 59 -1.18 -14.70 -3.92
CA LEU A 59 -1.17 -13.66 -4.94
C LEU A 59 0.27 -13.28 -5.28
N LYS A 60 0.51 -13.11 -6.58
CA LYS A 60 1.81 -12.65 -7.09
C LYS A 60 1.65 -11.20 -7.55
N PRO A 61 2.26 -10.23 -6.86
CA PRO A 61 2.27 -8.86 -7.32
C PRO A 61 2.91 -8.74 -8.70
N VAL A 62 2.45 -7.76 -9.47
CA VAL A 62 3.03 -7.42 -10.78
C VAL A 62 4.49 -6.98 -10.64
N GLU A 63 5.25 -7.08 -11.74
CA GLU A 63 6.65 -6.69 -11.81
C GLU A 63 6.85 -5.64 -12.90
N HIS A 64 7.69 -4.65 -12.62
CA HIS A 64 8.05 -3.59 -13.55
C HIS A 64 9.55 -3.64 -13.87
N PRO A 65 9.97 -3.47 -15.14
CA PRO A 65 11.38 -3.61 -15.53
C PRO A 65 12.35 -2.71 -14.75
N VAL A 66 11.92 -1.50 -14.43
CA VAL A 66 12.74 -0.50 -13.72
C VAL A 66 12.47 -0.51 -12.20
N LEU A 67 11.20 -0.48 -11.79
CA LEU A 67 10.82 -0.40 -10.37
C LEU A 67 10.89 -1.74 -9.63
N GLY A 68 11.10 -2.85 -10.35
CA GLY A 68 11.14 -4.19 -9.77
C GLY A 68 9.77 -4.71 -9.37
N LYS A 69 9.73 -5.62 -8.39
CA LYS A 69 8.50 -6.28 -7.95
C LYS A 69 7.65 -5.37 -7.06
N GLY A 70 6.35 -5.39 -7.30
CA GLY A 70 5.38 -4.94 -6.30
C GLY A 70 5.45 -5.83 -5.05
N ILE A 71 5.06 -5.29 -3.90
CA ILE A 71 5.09 -6.01 -2.62
C ILE A 71 3.68 -5.98 -2.03
N LEU A 72 3.25 -7.08 -1.46
CA LEU A 72 2.04 -7.20 -0.63
C LEU A 72 2.42 -8.00 0.61
N GLU A 73 2.68 -7.30 1.73
CA GLU A 73 3.20 -7.91 2.94
C GLU A 73 2.25 -7.69 4.11
N LEU A 74 1.94 -8.77 4.83
CA LEU A 74 1.17 -8.70 6.07
C LEU A 74 2.02 -8.07 7.17
N THR A 75 1.60 -6.91 7.69
CA THR A 75 2.36 -6.15 8.70
C THR A 75 1.72 -6.14 10.06
N ASP A 76 0.42 -6.39 10.17
CA ASP A 76 -0.31 -6.40 11.44
C ASP A 76 -1.55 -7.29 11.35
N ILE A 77 -1.89 -7.95 12.48
CA ILE A 77 -3.11 -8.71 12.65
C ILE A 77 -3.62 -8.59 14.09
N LYS A 78 -4.89 -8.28 14.26
CA LYS A 78 -5.50 -8.10 15.58
C LYS A 78 -6.94 -8.60 15.60
N SER A 79 -7.27 -9.35 16.66
CA SER A 79 -8.64 -9.81 16.90
C SER A 79 -9.37 -8.92 17.92
N THR A 80 -10.68 -9.03 17.97
CA THR A 80 -11.53 -8.40 18.99
C THR A 80 -12.50 -9.43 19.56
N PRO A 81 -12.62 -9.49 20.93
CA PRO A 81 -11.88 -8.73 21.93
C PRO A 81 -10.39 -9.11 22.03
N TYR A 82 -9.55 -8.16 22.49
CA TYR A 82 -8.14 -8.39 22.75
C TYR A 82 -7.73 -7.76 24.11
N PRO A 83 -7.15 -8.54 25.05
CA PRO A 83 -7.05 -10.00 25.02
C PRO A 83 -8.42 -10.68 25.10
N GLY A 84 -8.59 -11.78 24.36
CA GLY A 84 -9.83 -12.54 24.27
C GLY A 84 -9.85 -13.73 25.22
N ALA A 85 -10.14 -13.52 26.50
CA ALA A 85 -10.29 -14.61 27.44
C ALA A 85 -11.68 -15.25 27.32
N SER A 86 -11.74 -16.57 27.14
CA SER A 86 -12.98 -17.38 27.16
C SER A 86 -14.07 -16.96 26.15
N VAL A 87 -13.70 -16.22 25.09
CA VAL A 87 -14.63 -15.76 24.05
C VAL A 87 -14.12 -16.16 22.67
N VAL A 88 -14.99 -16.71 21.81
CA VAL A 88 -14.74 -16.88 20.38
C VAL A 88 -14.71 -15.48 19.74
N PRO A 89 -13.59 -15.06 19.08
CA PRO A 89 -13.48 -13.74 18.50
C PRO A 89 -14.51 -13.49 17.39
N SER A 90 -15.21 -12.36 17.47
CA SER A 90 -16.23 -11.96 16.49
C SER A 90 -15.68 -11.07 15.38
N TYR A 91 -14.44 -10.59 15.51
CA TYR A 91 -13.82 -9.71 14.53
C TYR A 91 -12.30 -9.94 14.49
N CYS A 92 -11.73 -9.88 13.30
CA CYS A 92 -10.29 -9.86 13.12
C CYS A 92 -9.94 -8.92 11.97
N ARG A 93 -8.89 -8.11 12.15
CA ARG A 93 -8.37 -7.15 11.18
C ARG A 93 -6.92 -7.47 10.90
N ALA A 94 -6.57 -7.51 9.63
CA ALA A 94 -5.20 -7.61 9.13
C ALA A 94 -4.86 -6.37 8.30
N THR A 95 -3.61 -5.92 8.38
CA THR A 95 -3.11 -4.78 7.62
C THR A 95 -1.95 -5.25 6.75
N TYR A 96 -1.98 -4.84 5.48
CA TYR A 96 -0.93 -5.14 4.51
C TYR A 96 -0.28 -3.85 4.02
N ASP A 97 1.06 -3.83 4.00
CA ASP A 97 1.83 -2.83 3.24
C ASP A 97 1.92 -3.27 1.78
N ARG A 98 1.42 -2.43 0.88
CA ARG A 98 1.47 -2.65 -0.57
C ARG A 98 2.43 -1.66 -1.19
N ARG A 99 3.51 -2.16 -1.84
CA ARG A 99 4.38 -1.32 -2.67
C ARG A 99 3.86 -1.35 -4.09
N LEU A 100 3.39 -0.18 -4.54
CA LEU A 100 2.74 0.01 -5.82
C LEU A 100 3.78 0.26 -6.92
N LEU A 101 3.43 -0.17 -8.12
CA LEU A 101 4.15 0.17 -9.33
C LEU A 101 3.44 1.30 -10.08
N VAL A 102 4.14 1.93 -11.01
CA VAL A 102 3.55 2.95 -11.87
C VAL A 102 2.39 2.36 -12.68
N GLY A 103 1.30 3.12 -12.79
CA GLY A 103 0.09 2.72 -13.51
C GLY A 103 -0.91 1.88 -12.70
N GLU A 104 -0.57 1.43 -11.49
CA GLU A 104 -1.56 0.79 -10.61
C GLU A 104 -2.57 1.80 -10.09
N THR A 105 -3.86 1.43 -10.14
CA THR A 105 -4.98 2.23 -9.63
C THR A 105 -5.55 1.59 -8.36
N LYS A 106 -6.40 2.32 -7.64
CA LYS A 106 -7.11 1.79 -6.47
C LYS A 106 -7.88 0.51 -6.81
N GLU A 107 -8.55 0.51 -7.95
CA GLU A 107 -9.34 -0.63 -8.45
C GLU A 107 -8.44 -1.82 -8.78
N SER A 108 -7.35 -1.60 -9.53
CA SER A 108 -6.44 -2.68 -9.93
C SER A 108 -5.75 -3.35 -8.74
N VAL A 109 -5.57 -2.62 -7.65
CA VAL A 109 -4.93 -3.13 -6.43
C VAL A 109 -5.89 -3.95 -5.57
N LEU A 110 -7.14 -3.51 -5.42
CA LEU A 110 -8.12 -4.22 -4.59
C LEU A 110 -8.80 -5.38 -5.32
N ALA A 111 -9.02 -5.29 -6.63
CA ALA A 111 -9.79 -6.29 -7.39
C ALA A 111 -9.27 -7.73 -7.25
N PRO A 112 -7.97 -8.03 -7.29
CA PRO A 112 -7.48 -9.40 -7.10
C PRO A 112 -7.77 -9.95 -5.70
N ILE A 113 -7.69 -9.09 -4.67
CA ILE A 113 -7.98 -9.48 -3.28
C ILE A 113 -9.48 -9.69 -3.13
N GLN A 114 -10.30 -8.78 -3.65
CA GLN A 114 -11.76 -8.90 -3.60
C GLN A 114 -12.25 -10.18 -4.28
N ALA A 115 -11.75 -10.49 -5.49
CA ALA A 115 -12.11 -11.72 -6.19
C ALA A 115 -11.77 -12.99 -5.39
N LEU A 116 -10.64 -12.97 -4.69
CA LEU A 116 -10.21 -14.06 -3.83
C LEU A 116 -11.11 -14.19 -2.59
N LEU A 117 -11.52 -13.08 -1.98
CA LEU A 117 -12.47 -13.09 -0.87
C LEU A 117 -13.84 -13.61 -1.30
N ASP A 118 -14.31 -13.21 -2.48
CA ASP A 118 -15.59 -13.65 -3.04
C ASP A 118 -15.59 -15.18 -3.29
N ASP A 119 -14.49 -15.72 -3.83
CA ASP A 119 -14.32 -17.17 -4.01
C ASP A 119 -14.31 -17.94 -2.69
N LEU A 120 -13.60 -17.41 -1.68
CA LEU A 120 -13.58 -18.02 -0.34
C LEU A 120 -14.96 -18.01 0.32
N MET A 121 -15.69 -16.89 0.25
CA MET A 121 -17.04 -16.76 0.81
C MET A 121 -18.07 -17.65 0.07
N ALA A 122 -17.88 -17.85 -1.23
CA ALA A 122 -18.72 -18.78 -2.00
C ALA A 122 -18.49 -20.24 -1.61
N LYS A 123 -17.23 -20.62 -1.32
CA LYS A 123 -16.86 -21.98 -0.88
C LYS A 123 -17.19 -22.27 0.58
N ASP A 124 -17.11 -21.29 1.44
CA ASP A 124 -17.38 -21.39 2.87
C ASP A 124 -18.26 -20.23 3.33
N PRO A 125 -19.59 -20.41 3.39
CA PRO A 125 -20.53 -19.36 3.78
C PRO A 125 -20.36 -18.82 5.21
N ALA A 126 -19.60 -19.53 6.08
CA ALA A 126 -19.26 -19.06 7.42
C ALA A 126 -18.21 -17.92 7.37
N ILE A 127 -17.42 -17.84 6.31
CA ILE A 127 -16.49 -16.74 6.11
C ILE A 127 -17.28 -15.49 5.69
N LYS A 128 -17.07 -14.40 6.42
CA LYS A 128 -17.51 -13.06 6.05
C LYS A 128 -16.28 -12.17 6.09
N ALA A 129 -15.91 -11.63 4.94
CA ALA A 129 -14.69 -10.84 4.80
C ALA A 129 -14.93 -9.58 3.96
N LYS A 130 -14.09 -8.58 4.17
CA LYS A 130 -14.08 -7.32 3.44
C LYS A 130 -12.65 -6.85 3.25
N VAL A 131 -12.38 -6.18 2.12
CA VAL A 131 -11.12 -5.50 1.84
C VAL A 131 -11.37 -4.02 1.57
N SER A 132 -10.47 -3.15 2.02
CA SER A 132 -10.50 -1.70 1.76
C SER A 132 -9.10 -1.13 1.91
N PHE A 133 -8.90 0.13 1.50
CA PHE A 133 -7.73 0.89 1.94
C PHE A 133 -7.92 1.35 3.39
N ALA A 134 -6.82 1.43 4.14
CA ALA A 134 -6.81 2.12 5.41
C ALA A 134 -7.09 3.61 5.19
N VAL A 135 -7.84 4.20 6.11
CA VAL A 135 -8.07 5.64 6.15
C VAL A 135 -7.16 6.25 7.20
N GLY A 136 -6.29 7.17 6.78
CA GLY A 136 -5.51 8.01 7.68
C GLY A 136 -6.33 9.20 8.15
N GLU A 137 -6.14 9.57 9.39
CA GLU A 137 -6.73 10.77 9.98
C GLU A 137 -5.61 11.58 10.64
N GLU A 138 -5.46 12.85 10.23
CA GLU A 138 -4.45 13.75 10.75
C GLU A 138 -5.10 15.06 11.22
N LYS A 139 -4.85 15.40 12.46
CA LYS A 139 -5.32 16.66 13.03
C LYS A 139 -4.33 17.78 12.76
N CYS A 140 -4.78 18.78 11.98
CA CYS A 140 -3.97 19.95 11.65
C CYS A 140 -3.83 20.91 12.84
N TYR A 141 -2.76 21.70 12.85
CA TYR A 141 -2.56 22.76 13.87
C TYR A 141 -3.69 23.81 13.89
N THR A 142 -4.42 23.96 12.78
CA THR A 142 -5.59 24.83 12.67
C THR A 142 -6.84 24.28 13.36
N GLY A 143 -6.80 23.05 13.90
CA GLY A 143 -7.93 22.36 14.49
C GLY A 143 -8.77 21.55 13.50
N ASN A 144 -8.51 21.69 12.19
CA ASN A 144 -9.16 20.85 11.17
C ASN A 144 -8.59 19.44 11.19
N THR A 145 -9.42 18.46 10.81
CA THR A 145 -9.00 17.07 10.60
C THR A 145 -9.01 16.77 9.11
N ILE A 146 -7.92 16.23 8.59
CA ILE A 146 -7.82 15.73 7.22
C ILE A 146 -7.93 14.22 7.27
N GLN A 147 -8.81 13.67 6.44
CA GLN A 147 -8.95 12.21 6.25
C GLN A 147 -8.69 11.86 4.79
N GLY A 148 -8.05 10.72 4.58
CA GLY A 148 -7.80 10.20 3.24
C GLY A 148 -7.44 8.73 3.24
N GLU A 149 -7.79 8.04 2.17
CA GLU A 149 -7.32 6.67 1.95
C GLU A 149 -5.80 6.66 1.80
N ARG A 150 -5.16 5.69 2.43
CA ARG A 150 -3.71 5.51 2.34
C ARG A 150 -3.35 4.81 1.04
N PHE A 151 -3.41 5.57 -0.05
CA PHE A 151 -3.02 5.16 -1.40
C PHE A 151 -2.17 6.28 -2.02
N PHE A 152 -0.90 5.99 -2.25
CA PHE A 152 0.12 6.92 -2.73
C PHE A 152 0.74 6.31 -3.99
N PRO A 153 0.37 6.76 -5.20
CA PRO A 153 0.79 6.12 -6.45
C PRO A 153 2.30 6.18 -6.67
N GLY A 154 2.82 5.17 -7.36
CA GLY A 154 4.16 5.19 -7.91
C GLY A 154 4.26 6.15 -9.08
N TRP A 155 5.47 6.59 -9.38
CA TRP A 155 5.77 7.42 -10.55
C TRP A 155 7.13 7.07 -11.13
N LEU A 156 7.29 7.34 -12.41
CA LEU A 156 8.54 7.12 -13.12
C LEU A 156 8.56 8.01 -14.37
N PHE A 157 9.64 8.75 -14.55
CA PHE A 157 9.94 9.47 -15.79
C PHE A 157 10.94 8.68 -16.62
N ASP A 158 11.00 8.97 -17.92
CA ASP A 158 12.03 8.46 -18.80
C ASP A 158 13.36 9.20 -18.54
N GLU A 159 14.45 8.47 -18.45
CA GLU A 159 15.77 9.10 -18.28
C GLU A 159 16.14 10.04 -19.43
N ASN A 160 15.59 9.81 -20.64
CA ASN A 160 15.79 10.64 -21.81
C ASN A 160 14.85 11.86 -21.89
N ASP A 161 13.95 12.05 -20.93
CA ASP A 161 13.14 13.25 -20.85
C ASP A 161 14.02 14.49 -20.77
N ALA A 162 13.69 15.52 -21.56
CA ALA A 162 14.50 16.72 -21.65
C ALA A 162 14.80 17.34 -20.28
N PHE A 163 13.80 17.40 -19.39
CA PHE A 163 14.02 17.97 -18.04
C PHE A 163 14.99 17.14 -17.19
N VAL A 164 15.05 15.82 -17.36
CA VAL A 164 16.02 14.94 -16.67
C VAL A 164 17.42 15.21 -17.21
N GLN A 165 17.55 15.32 -18.52
CA GLN A 165 18.82 15.59 -19.20
C GLN A 165 19.36 17.00 -18.88
N ASP A 166 18.47 18.00 -18.78
CA ASP A 166 18.83 19.36 -18.37
C ASP A 166 19.43 19.34 -16.96
N ILE A 167 18.78 18.65 -16.01
CA ILE A 167 19.27 18.51 -14.62
C ILE A 167 20.61 17.77 -14.57
N LEU A 168 20.77 16.69 -15.35
CA LEU A 168 22.04 15.98 -15.41
C LEU A 168 23.16 16.87 -15.95
N THR A 169 22.86 17.70 -16.95
CA THR A 169 23.83 18.66 -17.51
C THR A 169 24.30 19.66 -16.47
N GLU A 170 23.38 20.22 -15.69
CA GLU A 170 23.71 21.15 -14.61
C GLU A 170 24.51 20.47 -13.47
N LEU A 171 24.13 19.24 -13.09
CA LEU A 171 24.87 18.48 -12.09
C LEU A 171 26.31 18.16 -12.54
N HIS A 172 26.49 17.79 -13.81
CA HIS A 172 27.83 17.58 -14.39
C HIS A 172 28.65 18.88 -14.41
N ALA A 173 28.02 20.01 -14.73
CA ALA A 173 28.70 21.32 -14.79
C ALA A 173 29.28 21.75 -13.43
N ILE A 174 28.67 21.30 -12.32
CA ILE A 174 29.18 21.53 -10.97
C ILE A 174 30.06 20.39 -10.45
N GLY A 175 30.46 19.45 -11.31
CA GLY A 175 31.39 18.38 -10.97
C GLY A 175 30.76 17.15 -10.29
N GLN A 176 29.42 17.04 -10.29
CA GLN A 176 28.72 15.84 -9.83
C GLN A 176 28.63 14.80 -10.96
N THR A 177 28.62 13.53 -10.61
CA THR A 177 28.47 12.41 -11.58
C THR A 177 27.40 11.42 -11.05
N PRO A 178 26.13 11.86 -10.93
CA PRO A 178 25.09 11.01 -10.38
C PRO A 178 24.71 9.88 -11.32
N GLU A 179 24.36 8.73 -10.75
CA GLU A 179 23.62 7.69 -11.49
C GLU A 179 22.14 8.07 -11.53
N VAL A 180 21.47 7.76 -12.64
CA VAL A 180 20.01 7.90 -12.77
C VAL A 180 19.37 6.64 -12.21
N THR A 181 18.58 6.81 -11.15
CA THR A 181 18.00 5.68 -10.41
C THR A 181 16.60 6.03 -9.90
N GLN A 182 16.04 5.18 -9.07
CA GLN A 182 14.71 5.35 -8.44
C GLN A 182 14.78 5.12 -6.94
N TYR A 183 13.82 5.68 -6.20
CA TYR A 183 13.62 5.34 -4.81
C TYR A 183 12.93 3.98 -4.66
N SER A 184 13.39 3.16 -3.73
CA SER A 184 12.73 1.91 -3.34
C SER A 184 11.55 2.12 -2.38
N PHE A 185 11.42 3.31 -1.80
CA PHE A 185 10.39 3.73 -0.86
C PHE A 185 9.52 4.85 -1.45
N CYS A 186 8.43 5.19 -0.75
CA CYS A 186 7.48 6.21 -1.16
C CYS A 186 7.83 7.54 -0.52
N THR A 187 7.86 8.60 -1.33
CA THR A 187 8.08 10.00 -0.91
C THR A 187 6.85 10.85 -1.26
N ASN A 188 6.89 12.15 -0.96
CA ASN A 188 5.88 13.12 -1.39
C ASN A 188 5.77 13.24 -2.92
N GLY A 189 6.70 12.67 -3.69
CA GLY A 189 6.62 12.53 -5.13
C GLY A 189 5.36 11.85 -5.63
N SER A 190 4.73 10.99 -4.81
CA SER A 190 3.42 10.42 -5.11
C SER A 190 2.36 11.48 -5.41
N HIS A 191 2.34 12.58 -4.64
CA HIS A 191 1.39 13.67 -4.83
C HIS A 191 1.76 14.56 -6.02
N TYR A 192 3.06 14.89 -6.14
CA TYR A 192 3.50 15.80 -7.19
C TYR A 192 3.53 15.14 -8.56
N ALA A 193 4.25 14.03 -8.69
CA ALA A 193 4.38 13.31 -9.95
C ALA A 193 3.24 12.32 -10.16
N GLY A 194 2.96 11.46 -9.16
CA GLY A 194 2.00 10.37 -9.30
C GLY A 194 0.56 10.83 -9.50
N GLU A 195 0.10 11.83 -8.71
CA GLU A 195 -1.28 12.34 -8.79
C GLU A 195 -1.40 13.57 -9.68
N ALA A 196 -0.49 14.54 -9.54
CA ALA A 196 -0.60 15.83 -10.21
C ALA A 196 0.15 15.91 -11.54
N GLY A 197 0.94 14.89 -11.90
CA GLY A 197 1.71 14.83 -13.14
C GLY A 197 2.73 15.96 -13.29
N ILE A 198 3.31 16.43 -12.16
CA ILE A 198 4.33 17.48 -12.17
C ILE A 198 5.70 16.82 -12.35
N LYS A 199 6.54 17.39 -13.22
CA LYS A 199 7.92 16.95 -13.42
C LYS A 199 8.68 16.98 -12.10
N THR A 200 9.12 15.83 -11.62
CA THR A 200 9.68 15.66 -10.29
C THR A 200 10.95 14.81 -10.35
N VAL A 201 11.96 15.22 -9.60
CA VAL A 201 13.19 14.45 -9.35
C VAL A 201 13.53 14.47 -7.87
N GLY A 202 14.48 13.63 -7.45
CA GLY A 202 15.03 13.65 -6.09
C GLY A 202 16.50 13.32 -6.04
#